data_8c9dd1f37419a8d014cfb058d5ea5217
#
_entry.id   8c9dd1f37419a8d014cfb058d5ea5217
#
_cell.length_a   1.000
_cell.length_b   1.000
_cell.length_c   1.000
_cell.angle_alpha   90.00
_cell.angle_beta   90.00
_cell.angle_gamma   90.00
#
_symmetry.space_group_name_H-M   'P 1'
#
loop_
_entity.id
_entity.type
_entity.pdbx_description
1 polymer ?
#
loop_
_entity_poly.entity_id
_entity_poly.type
_entity_poly.pdbx_seq_one_letter_code
_entity_poly.pdbx_strand_id
1 'polypeptide(L)'
;YVGLFSAGQFALNGLAFQYLWPDYPLWANTAVLALIGLGLLAMLAFTRSFLGLRLMHLLSLVLLVAIALMSVVGYRRSVLIETGLVFAIAAAILWAAIGCLRGGYRPARHFLVAWAALLAGVVAYASVSFGLLPKVFLTEYGIQIGSAAEMILLSFALAYRINLLRSEYERVQSEAREQLETRVAERTRDLDAAMQQVRSANMTLSERSLRDGLTGAWN
;
A
#
# COMPACT_ATOMS: atom_id res chain seq x y z
N TYR A 1 -7.30 -5.71 1.92
CA TYR A 1 -7.88 -4.52 2.57
C TYR A 1 -9.15 -4.05 1.86
N VAL A 2 -9.13 -3.89 0.52
CA VAL A 2 -10.28 -3.44 -0.28
C VAL A 2 -11.52 -4.33 -0.05
N GLY A 3 -11.35 -5.67 0.00
CA GLY A 3 -12.45 -6.59 0.23
C GLY A 3 -13.13 -6.42 1.61
N LEU A 4 -12.33 -6.19 2.68
CA LEU A 4 -12.88 -5.92 4.02
C LEU A 4 -13.58 -4.58 4.09
N PHE A 5 -13.04 -3.55 3.43
CA PHE A 5 -13.68 -2.24 3.32
C PHE A 5 -15.01 -2.34 2.57
N SER A 6 -15.04 -3.05 1.44
CA SER A 6 -16.27 -3.28 0.66
C SER A 6 -17.33 -4.06 1.45
N ALA A 7 -16.90 -5.08 2.22
CA ALA A 7 -17.81 -5.82 3.10
C ALA A 7 -18.38 -4.93 4.21
N GLY A 8 -17.56 -4.05 4.80
CA GLY A 8 -18.01 -3.05 5.76
C GLY A 8 -19.04 -2.08 5.17
N GLN A 9 -18.78 -1.59 3.95
CA GLN A 9 -19.72 -0.72 3.23
C GLN A 9 -21.04 -1.43 2.88
N PHE A 10 -20.98 -2.70 2.48
CA PHE A 10 -22.17 -3.51 2.21
C PHE A 10 -23.01 -3.72 3.47
N ALA A 11 -22.36 -3.96 4.63
CA ALA A 11 -23.02 -4.07 5.91
C ALA A 11 -23.65 -2.74 6.38
N LEU A 12 -23.00 -1.59 6.13
CA LEU A 12 -23.51 -0.25 6.43
C LEU A 12 -24.84 0.04 5.72
N ASN A 13 -25.03 -0.51 4.53
CA ASN A 13 -26.27 -0.28 3.76
C ASN A 13 -27.49 -1.02 4.34
N GLY A 14 -27.29 -1.91 5.31
CA GLY A 14 -28.38 -2.65 5.96
C GLY A 14 -29.20 -3.56 5.04
N LEU A 15 -29.07 -3.38 3.73
CA LEU A 15 -29.82 -4.10 2.68
C LEU A 15 -29.64 -5.59 2.77
N ALA A 16 -28.43 -6.07 3.01
CA ALA A 16 -28.13 -7.48 3.13
C ALA A 16 -28.84 -8.12 4.33
N PHE A 17 -28.89 -7.43 5.46
CA PHE A 17 -29.53 -7.93 6.68
C PHE A 17 -31.04 -7.88 6.61
N GLN A 18 -31.64 -6.84 6.01
CA GLN A 18 -33.08 -6.73 5.82
C GLN A 18 -33.63 -7.82 4.87
N TYR A 19 -32.89 -8.17 3.80
CA TYR A 19 -33.32 -9.21 2.86
C TYR A 19 -33.04 -10.62 3.35
N LEU A 20 -31.95 -10.85 4.10
CA LEU A 20 -31.55 -12.15 4.60
C LEU A 20 -32.27 -12.55 5.89
N TRP A 21 -32.70 -11.57 6.72
CA TRP A 21 -33.39 -11.81 8.00
C TRP A 21 -34.57 -10.85 8.18
N PRO A 22 -35.79 -11.28 7.83
CA PRO A 22 -37.00 -10.47 8.03
C PRO A 22 -37.26 -10.15 9.52
N ASP A 23 -36.92 -11.05 10.44
CA ASP A 23 -36.99 -10.84 11.89
C ASP A 23 -35.64 -10.35 12.43
N TYR A 24 -35.30 -9.10 12.15
CA TYR A 24 -34.02 -8.48 12.46
C TYR A 24 -33.56 -8.75 13.91
N PRO A 25 -32.65 -9.72 14.15
CA PRO A 25 -32.25 -10.10 15.49
C PRO A 25 -31.32 -9.05 16.11
N LEU A 26 -31.41 -8.85 17.45
CA LEU A 26 -30.60 -7.86 18.17
C LEU A 26 -29.09 -7.98 17.92
N TRP A 27 -28.59 -9.21 17.68
CA TRP A 27 -27.18 -9.44 17.37
C TRP A 27 -26.75 -8.85 16.03
N ALA A 28 -27.66 -8.64 15.09
CA ALA A 28 -27.34 -8.06 13.77
C ALA A 28 -26.83 -6.61 13.92
N ASN A 29 -27.37 -5.85 14.88
CA ASN A 29 -26.88 -4.51 15.18
C ASN A 29 -25.42 -4.53 15.65
N THR A 30 -25.05 -5.48 16.52
CA THR A 30 -23.67 -5.64 16.98
C THR A 30 -22.76 -6.09 15.85
N ALA A 31 -23.23 -6.97 14.96
CA ALA A 31 -22.49 -7.42 13.80
C ALA A 31 -22.21 -6.27 12.81
N VAL A 32 -23.18 -5.39 12.58
CA VAL A 32 -22.99 -4.18 11.74
C VAL A 32 -21.91 -3.27 12.32
N LEU A 33 -21.95 -2.96 13.61
CA LEU A 33 -20.92 -2.17 14.29
C LEU A 33 -19.53 -2.81 14.17
N ALA A 34 -19.44 -4.14 14.41
CA ALA A 34 -18.17 -4.86 14.26
C ALA A 34 -17.62 -4.80 12.82
N LEU A 35 -18.48 -4.90 11.80
CA LEU A 35 -18.09 -4.82 10.39
C LEU A 35 -17.61 -3.41 10.01
N ILE A 36 -18.27 -2.35 10.55
CA ILE A 36 -17.80 -0.97 10.38
C ILE A 36 -16.41 -0.80 10.99
N GLY A 37 -16.22 -1.26 12.22
CA GLY A 37 -14.93 -1.21 12.90
C GLY A 37 -13.84 -1.97 12.14
N LEU A 38 -14.12 -3.16 11.61
CA LEU A 38 -13.20 -3.91 10.75
C LEU A 38 -12.90 -3.18 9.44
N GLY A 39 -13.88 -2.52 8.84
CA GLY A 39 -13.70 -1.68 7.67
C GLY A 39 -12.75 -0.51 7.94
N LEU A 40 -12.90 0.17 9.07
CA LEU A 40 -12.00 1.24 9.51
C LEU A 40 -10.58 0.75 9.76
N LEU A 41 -10.42 -0.43 10.38
CA LEU A 41 -9.11 -1.06 10.54
C LEU A 41 -8.44 -1.36 9.21
N ALA A 42 -9.19 -1.93 8.27
CA ALA A 42 -8.69 -2.22 6.93
C ALA A 42 -8.26 -0.94 6.21
N MET A 43 -9.01 0.14 6.38
CA MET A 43 -8.73 1.46 5.83
C MET A 43 -7.47 2.09 6.43
N LEU A 44 -7.29 2.02 7.74
CA LEU A 44 -6.07 2.46 8.41
C LEU A 44 -4.85 1.66 7.96
N ALA A 45 -4.99 0.34 7.83
CA ALA A 45 -3.93 -0.53 7.34
C ALA A 45 -3.55 -0.22 5.88
N PHE A 46 -4.55 0.05 5.02
CA PHE A 46 -4.33 0.50 3.65
C PHE A 46 -3.60 1.85 3.61
N THR A 47 -4.11 2.85 4.35
CA THR A 47 -3.53 4.20 4.43
C THR A 47 -2.09 4.15 4.92
N ARG A 48 -1.81 3.35 5.94
CA ARG A 48 -0.46 3.10 6.44
C ARG A 48 0.46 2.55 5.36
N SER A 49 0.01 1.52 4.65
CA SER A 49 0.78 0.88 3.58
C SER A 49 0.99 1.83 2.39
N PHE A 50 -0.01 2.65 2.08
CA PHE A 50 0.01 3.57 0.96
C PHE A 50 0.85 4.82 1.23
N LEU A 51 0.69 5.45 2.40
CA LEU A 51 1.39 6.68 2.78
C LEU A 51 2.69 6.44 3.56
N GLY A 52 2.96 5.21 4.03
CA GLY A 52 4.17 4.86 4.78
C GLY A 52 4.23 5.40 6.21
N LEU A 53 3.10 5.76 6.82
CA LEU A 53 3.04 6.46 8.10
C LEU A 53 2.94 5.50 9.30
N ARG A 54 3.93 5.56 10.20
CA ARG A 54 3.93 4.73 11.44
C ARG A 54 2.83 5.13 12.43
N LEU A 55 2.39 6.39 12.44
CA LEU A 55 1.33 6.89 13.34
C LEU A 55 0.02 6.11 13.19
N MET A 56 -0.26 5.56 12.02
CA MET A 56 -1.46 4.76 11.77
C MET A 56 -1.51 3.46 12.59
N HIS A 57 -0.39 2.99 13.13
CA HIS A 57 -0.38 1.85 14.07
C HIS A 57 -1.08 2.17 15.39
N LEU A 58 -0.79 3.35 15.95
CA LEU A 58 -1.41 3.77 17.20
C LEU A 58 -2.93 3.93 17.03
N LEU A 59 -3.36 4.53 15.92
CA LEU A 59 -4.78 4.67 15.60
C LEU A 59 -5.47 3.31 15.42
N SER A 60 -4.82 2.35 14.76
CA SER A 60 -5.38 1.00 14.61
C SER A 60 -5.49 0.25 15.94
N LEU A 61 -4.53 0.45 16.85
CA LEU A 61 -4.56 -0.15 18.17
C LEU A 61 -5.68 0.46 19.03
N VAL A 62 -5.85 1.78 19.02
CA VAL A 62 -6.95 2.48 19.71
C VAL A 62 -8.29 2.00 19.19
N LEU A 63 -8.44 1.84 17.88
CA LEU A 63 -9.66 1.35 17.26
C LEU A 63 -9.96 -0.10 17.65
N LEU A 64 -8.95 -0.98 17.71
CA LEU A 64 -9.11 -2.36 18.20
C LEU A 64 -9.62 -2.42 19.63
N VAL A 65 -9.05 -1.60 20.51
CA VAL A 65 -9.50 -1.48 21.91
C VAL A 65 -10.93 -0.95 21.97
N ALA A 66 -11.27 0.04 21.15
CA ALA A 66 -12.63 0.58 21.09
C ALA A 66 -13.65 -0.47 20.63
N ILE A 67 -13.35 -1.25 19.58
CA ILE A 67 -14.21 -2.36 19.12
C ILE A 67 -14.40 -3.40 20.23
N ALA A 68 -13.35 -3.77 20.93
CA ALA A 68 -13.43 -4.72 22.04
C ALA A 68 -14.30 -4.19 23.19
N LEU A 69 -14.22 -2.90 23.51
CA LEU A 69 -15.06 -2.26 24.53
C LEU A 69 -16.53 -2.15 24.13
N MET A 70 -16.84 -2.08 22.84
CA MET A 70 -18.22 -2.01 22.34
C MET A 70 -19.07 -3.22 22.74
N SER A 71 -18.47 -4.39 22.94
CA SER A 71 -19.15 -5.60 23.42
C SER A 71 -19.67 -5.48 24.85
N VAL A 72 -19.08 -4.58 25.65
CA VAL A 72 -19.42 -4.37 27.08
C VAL A 72 -20.32 -3.15 27.28
N VAL A 73 -20.24 -2.18 26.36
CA VAL A 73 -21.01 -0.93 26.41
C VAL A 73 -22.30 -1.09 25.61
N GLY A 74 -23.47 -0.75 26.21
CA GLY A 74 -24.77 -0.91 25.53
C GLY A 74 -24.84 -0.24 24.15
N TYR A 75 -25.60 -0.82 23.22
CA TYR A 75 -25.66 -0.47 21.78
C TYR A 75 -25.70 1.04 21.49
N ARG A 76 -26.58 1.81 22.18
CA ARG A 76 -26.71 3.26 21.96
C ARG A 76 -25.40 4.03 22.20
N ARG A 77 -24.64 3.64 23.24
CA ARG A 77 -23.36 4.29 23.54
C ARG A 77 -22.26 3.85 22.56
N SER A 78 -22.32 2.60 22.13
CA SER A 78 -21.38 2.06 21.11
C SER A 78 -21.52 2.81 19.78
N VAL A 79 -22.74 3.09 19.31
CA VAL A 79 -22.98 3.88 18.08
C VAL A 79 -22.39 5.28 18.20
N LEU A 80 -22.55 5.97 19.33
CA LEU A 80 -21.99 7.31 19.52
C LEU A 80 -20.45 7.30 19.51
N ILE A 81 -19.84 6.33 20.20
CA ILE A 81 -18.37 6.18 20.25
C ILE A 81 -17.83 5.88 18.85
N GLU A 82 -18.45 4.95 18.13
CA GLU A 82 -18.03 4.56 16.81
C GLU A 82 -18.15 5.72 15.81
N THR A 83 -19.26 6.46 15.83
CA THR A 83 -19.43 7.65 15.01
C THR A 83 -18.33 8.68 15.28
N GLY A 84 -18.03 8.95 16.54
CA GLY A 84 -16.93 9.85 16.92
C GLY A 84 -15.56 9.36 16.42
N LEU A 85 -15.29 8.06 16.52
CA LEU A 85 -14.06 7.44 16.02
C LEU A 85 -13.95 7.52 14.49
N VAL A 86 -15.05 7.29 13.76
CA VAL A 86 -15.07 7.45 12.29
C VAL A 86 -14.63 8.85 11.89
N PHE A 87 -15.20 9.88 12.50
CA PHE A 87 -14.84 11.27 12.20
C PHE A 87 -13.38 11.59 12.59
N ALA A 88 -12.93 11.13 13.76
CA ALA A 88 -11.56 11.36 14.21
C ALA A 88 -10.53 10.69 13.29
N ILE A 89 -10.79 9.45 12.89
CA ILE A 89 -9.93 8.68 11.97
C ILE A 89 -9.94 9.32 10.57
N ALA A 90 -11.10 9.71 10.06
CA ALA A 90 -11.21 10.39 8.78
C ALA A 90 -10.41 11.70 8.75
N ALA A 91 -10.53 12.53 9.80
CA ALA A 91 -9.75 13.75 9.95
C ALA A 91 -8.24 13.48 10.03
N ALA A 92 -7.82 12.47 10.80
CA ALA A 92 -6.43 12.07 10.92
C ALA A 92 -5.83 11.60 9.58
N ILE A 93 -6.58 10.80 8.83
CA ILE A 93 -6.16 10.31 7.50
C ILE A 93 -6.01 11.49 6.52
N LEU A 94 -6.99 12.40 6.48
CA LEU A 94 -6.93 13.57 5.62
C LEU A 94 -5.75 14.46 5.97
N TRP A 95 -5.54 14.73 7.25
CA TRP A 95 -4.40 15.54 7.71
C TRP A 95 -3.06 14.91 7.34
N ALA A 96 -2.92 13.61 7.56
CA ALA A 96 -1.75 12.84 7.18
C ALA A 96 -1.51 12.85 5.66
N ALA A 97 -2.55 12.68 4.85
CA ALA A 97 -2.46 12.71 3.39
C ALA A 97 -2.05 14.09 2.86
N ILE A 98 -2.60 15.17 3.45
CA ILE A 98 -2.22 16.56 3.13
C ILE A 98 -0.75 16.80 3.51
N GLY A 99 -0.30 16.31 4.67
CA GLY A 99 1.09 16.38 5.10
C GLY A 99 2.04 15.69 4.11
N CYS A 100 1.71 14.49 3.66
CA CYS A 100 2.46 13.75 2.65
C CYS A 100 2.48 14.49 1.30
N LEU A 101 1.36 15.11 0.89
CA LEU A 101 1.31 15.90 -0.34
C LEU A 101 2.22 17.12 -0.26
N ARG A 102 2.23 17.84 0.89
CA ARG A 102 3.13 18.98 1.13
C ARG A 102 4.60 18.54 1.16
N GLY A 103 4.88 17.33 1.60
CA GLY A 103 6.21 16.70 1.54
C GLY A 103 6.64 16.24 0.15
N GLY A 104 5.85 16.50 -0.91
CA GLY A 104 6.20 16.17 -2.30
C GLY A 104 5.82 14.77 -2.75
N TYR A 105 5.14 13.98 -1.93
CA TYR A 105 4.70 12.63 -2.29
C TYR A 105 3.51 12.67 -3.27
N ARG A 106 3.81 12.61 -4.57
CA ARG A 106 2.81 12.74 -5.66
C ARG A 106 1.63 11.77 -5.60
N PRO A 107 1.77 10.48 -5.18
CA PRO A 107 0.63 9.57 -5.08
C PRO A 107 -0.44 10.04 -4.08
N ALA A 108 -0.09 10.85 -3.07
CA ALA A 108 -1.04 11.36 -2.08
C ALA A 108 -2.17 12.20 -2.70
N ARG A 109 -1.94 12.86 -3.85
CA ARG A 109 -2.99 13.63 -4.55
C ARG A 109 -4.14 12.75 -5.05
N HIS A 110 -3.82 11.58 -5.60
CA HIS A 110 -4.83 10.64 -6.09
C HIS A 110 -5.62 10.03 -4.94
N PHE A 111 -4.95 9.77 -3.83
CA PHE A 111 -5.57 9.34 -2.59
C PHE A 111 -6.54 10.39 -2.04
N LEU A 112 -6.16 11.67 -2.01
CA LEU A 112 -7.04 12.76 -1.57
C LEU A 112 -8.24 12.95 -2.48
N VAL A 113 -8.09 12.80 -3.80
CA VAL A 113 -9.22 12.89 -4.75
C VAL A 113 -10.21 11.74 -4.51
N ALA A 114 -9.72 10.52 -4.26
CA ALA A 114 -10.57 9.39 -3.93
C ALA A 114 -11.38 9.64 -2.64
N TRP A 115 -10.71 10.15 -1.62
CA TRP A 115 -11.36 10.51 -0.35
C TRP A 115 -12.37 11.65 -0.49
N ALA A 116 -12.06 12.65 -1.32
CA ALA A 116 -12.99 13.73 -1.59
C ALA A 116 -14.29 13.21 -2.24
N ALA A 117 -14.21 12.20 -3.11
CA ALA A 117 -15.38 11.57 -3.71
C ALA A 117 -16.27 10.88 -2.66
N LEU A 118 -15.66 10.11 -1.71
CA LEU A 118 -16.41 9.52 -0.61
C LEU A 118 -17.06 10.58 0.27
N LEU A 119 -16.30 11.58 0.70
CA LEU A 119 -16.81 12.65 1.56
C LEU A 119 -17.93 13.45 0.90
N ALA A 120 -17.85 13.71 -0.40
CA ALA A 120 -18.93 14.36 -1.15
C ALA A 120 -20.23 13.52 -1.09
N GLY A 121 -20.11 12.18 -1.21
CA GLY A 121 -21.23 11.27 -1.05
C GLY A 121 -21.83 11.31 0.36
N VAL A 122 -20.99 11.32 1.39
CA VAL A 122 -21.42 11.43 2.79
C VAL A 122 -22.14 12.76 3.06
N VAL A 123 -21.59 13.87 2.56
CA VAL A 123 -22.18 15.20 2.70
C VAL A 123 -23.54 15.28 1.97
N ALA A 124 -23.63 14.72 0.76
CA ALA A 124 -24.90 14.66 0.02
C ALA A 124 -25.99 13.92 0.80
N TYR A 125 -25.65 12.73 1.32
CA TYR A 125 -26.59 11.94 2.14
C TYR A 125 -26.98 12.65 3.44
N ALA A 126 -26.01 13.22 4.15
CA ALA A 126 -26.29 13.98 5.37
C ALA A 126 -27.21 15.19 5.09
N SER A 127 -26.99 15.91 3.98
CA SER A 127 -27.81 17.05 3.58
C SER A 127 -29.29 16.67 3.33
N VAL A 128 -29.53 15.48 2.79
CA VAL A 128 -30.91 14.94 2.68
C VAL A 128 -31.47 14.63 4.05
N SER A 129 -30.69 14.01 4.94
CA SER A 129 -31.16 13.67 6.29
C SER A 129 -31.50 14.88 7.13
N PHE A 130 -30.86 16.03 6.87
CA PHE A 130 -31.23 17.33 7.48
C PHE A 130 -32.25 18.12 6.72
N GLY A 131 -32.80 17.58 5.62
CA GLY A 131 -33.84 18.27 4.82
C GLY A 131 -33.31 19.43 3.98
N LEU A 132 -31.99 19.56 3.79
CA LEU A 132 -31.37 20.62 3.01
C LEU A 132 -31.39 20.34 1.50
N LEU A 133 -31.43 19.08 1.11
CA LEU A 133 -31.49 18.63 -0.28
C LEU A 133 -32.71 17.73 -0.52
N PRO A 134 -33.30 17.75 -1.71
CA PRO A 134 -34.38 16.84 -2.07
C PRO A 134 -33.88 15.39 -2.11
N LYS A 135 -34.79 14.48 -1.72
CA LYS A 135 -34.52 13.03 -1.78
C LYS A 135 -34.67 12.54 -3.22
N VAL A 136 -33.55 12.54 -3.93
CA VAL A 136 -33.42 11.97 -5.28
C VAL A 136 -32.42 10.81 -5.27
N PHE A 137 -32.42 9.98 -6.31
CA PHE A 137 -31.53 8.81 -6.39
C PHE A 137 -30.05 9.12 -6.06
N LEU A 138 -29.53 10.21 -6.63
CA LEU A 138 -28.12 10.60 -6.44
C LEU A 138 -27.80 10.99 -4.99
N THR A 139 -28.71 11.64 -4.30
CA THR A 139 -28.51 12.10 -2.91
C THR A 139 -28.85 11.01 -1.90
N GLU A 140 -29.81 10.15 -2.17
CA GLU A 140 -30.19 9.02 -1.32
C GLU A 140 -29.10 7.95 -1.31
N TYR A 141 -28.51 7.64 -2.47
CA TYR A 141 -27.42 6.69 -2.62
C TYR A 141 -26.03 7.36 -2.67
N GLY A 142 -25.92 8.60 -2.15
CA GLY A 142 -24.68 9.38 -2.20
C GLY A 142 -23.46 8.67 -1.60
N ILE A 143 -23.65 7.98 -0.45
CA ILE A 143 -22.58 7.23 0.20
C ILE A 143 -22.11 6.06 -0.66
N GLN A 144 -23.05 5.31 -1.26
CA GLN A 144 -22.76 4.15 -2.11
C GLN A 144 -22.02 4.56 -3.39
N ILE A 145 -22.50 5.64 -4.02
CA ILE A 145 -21.87 6.21 -5.22
C ILE A 145 -20.48 6.76 -4.88
N GLY A 146 -20.36 7.49 -3.78
CA GLY A 146 -19.07 8.03 -3.30
C GLY A 146 -18.07 6.94 -2.97
N SER A 147 -18.52 5.86 -2.30
CA SER A 147 -17.63 4.72 -1.97
C SER A 147 -17.23 3.91 -3.21
N ALA A 148 -18.12 3.75 -4.18
CA ALA A 148 -17.76 3.09 -5.44
C ALA A 148 -16.73 3.92 -6.23
N ALA A 149 -16.92 5.23 -6.31
CA ALA A 149 -15.98 6.15 -6.93
C ALA A 149 -14.62 6.15 -6.21
N GLU A 150 -14.62 6.17 -4.85
CA GLU A 150 -13.41 6.04 -4.05
C GLU A 150 -12.64 4.75 -4.38
N MET A 151 -13.30 3.59 -4.41
CA MET A 151 -12.65 2.31 -4.70
C MET A 151 -11.99 2.30 -6.09
N ILE A 152 -12.67 2.84 -7.11
CA ILE A 152 -12.13 2.96 -8.45
C ILE A 152 -10.90 3.87 -8.46
N LEU A 153 -11.01 5.06 -7.85
CA LEU A 153 -9.92 6.03 -7.78
C LEU A 153 -8.71 5.52 -6.98
N LEU A 154 -8.96 4.80 -5.86
CA LEU A 154 -7.89 4.15 -5.09
C LEU A 154 -7.21 3.04 -5.89
N SER A 155 -7.93 2.30 -6.72
CA SER A 155 -7.34 1.30 -7.61
C SER A 155 -6.40 1.94 -8.63
N PHE A 156 -6.77 3.07 -9.22
CA PHE A 156 -5.87 3.84 -10.09
C PHE A 156 -4.68 4.43 -9.32
N ALA A 157 -4.89 4.94 -8.11
CA ALA A 157 -3.82 5.44 -7.27
C ALA A 157 -2.79 4.36 -6.93
N LEU A 158 -3.28 3.14 -6.64
CA LEU A 158 -2.43 1.99 -6.37
C LEU A 158 -1.66 1.54 -7.61
N ALA A 159 -2.33 1.45 -8.78
CA ALA A 159 -1.69 1.11 -10.04
C ALA A 159 -0.58 2.12 -10.40
N TYR A 160 -0.84 3.41 -10.23
CA TYR A 160 0.17 4.47 -10.43
C TYR A 160 1.38 4.29 -9.50
N ARG A 161 1.14 4.00 -8.22
CA ARG A 161 2.21 3.75 -7.26
C ARG A 161 3.04 2.52 -7.61
N ILE A 162 2.38 1.42 -8.02
CA ILE A 162 3.06 0.18 -8.44
C ILE A 162 3.94 0.45 -9.66
N ASN A 163 3.45 1.18 -10.66
CA ASN A 163 4.22 1.52 -11.85
C ASN A 163 5.44 2.39 -11.51
N LEU A 164 5.29 3.34 -10.58
CA LEU A 164 6.42 4.16 -10.12
C LEU A 164 7.49 3.32 -9.42
N LEU A 165 7.09 2.44 -8.51
CA LEU A 165 8.02 1.53 -7.82
C LEU A 165 8.70 0.57 -8.78
N ARG A 166 7.96 0.08 -9.78
CA ARG A 166 8.49 -0.83 -10.80
C ARG A 166 9.56 -0.14 -11.65
N SER A 167 9.31 1.08 -12.10
CA SER A 167 10.30 1.84 -12.88
C SER A 167 11.57 2.16 -12.08
N GLU A 168 11.45 2.46 -10.79
CA GLU A 168 12.62 2.61 -9.90
C GLU A 168 13.39 1.30 -9.74
N TYR A 169 12.68 0.20 -9.56
CA TYR A 169 13.30 -1.12 -9.43
C TYR A 169 14.05 -1.52 -10.70
N GLU A 170 13.45 -1.33 -11.88
CA GLU A 170 14.06 -1.60 -13.18
C GLU A 170 15.32 -0.75 -13.40
N ARG A 171 15.30 0.53 -12.98
CA ARG A 171 16.48 1.41 -13.05
C ARG A 171 17.62 0.90 -12.17
N VAL A 172 17.36 0.58 -10.89
CA VAL A 172 18.37 0.07 -9.96
C VAL A 172 18.94 -1.25 -10.48
N GLN A 173 18.11 -2.11 -11.04
CA GLN A 173 18.54 -3.39 -11.60
C GLN A 173 19.42 -3.20 -12.84
N SER A 174 19.10 -2.25 -13.73
CA SER A 174 19.94 -1.95 -14.91
C SER A 174 21.30 -1.37 -14.50
N GLU A 175 21.34 -0.45 -13.53
CA GLU A 175 22.58 0.11 -12.98
C GLU A 175 23.48 -0.97 -12.34
N ALA A 176 22.88 -1.89 -11.58
CA ALA A 176 23.60 -3.00 -10.96
C ALA A 176 24.16 -3.97 -12.01
N ARG A 177 23.39 -4.24 -13.06
CA ARG A 177 23.83 -5.10 -14.17
C ARG A 177 25.00 -4.49 -14.93
N GLU A 178 24.96 -3.22 -15.25
CA GLU A 178 26.04 -2.50 -15.93
C GLU A 178 27.33 -2.51 -15.11
N GLN A 179 27.23 -2.31 -13.77
CA GLN A 179 28.38 -2.44 -12.87
C GLN A 179 28.97 -3.84 -12.85
N LEU A 180 28.11 -4.86 -12.89
CA LEU A 180 28.55 -6.25 -12.95
C LEU A 180 29.26 -6.57 -14.26
N GLU A 181 28.73 -6.15 -15.39
CA GLU A 181 29.31 -6.32 -16.72
C GLU A 181 30.69 -5.64 -16.79
N THR A 182 30.82 -4.43 -16.25
CA THR A 182 32.11 -3.72 -16.17
C THR A 182 33.14 -4.49 -15.33
N ARG A 183 32.74 -4.96 -14.14
CA ARG A 183 33.64 -5.76 -13.28
C ARG A 183 34.04 -7.08 -13.92
N VAL A 184 33.11 -7.75 -14.61
CA VAL A 184 33.43 -9.00 -15.33
C VAL A 184 34.42 -8.71 -16.45
N ALA A 185 34.22 -7.65 -17.24
CA ALA A 185 35.17 -7.28 -18.29
C ALA A 185 36.55 -6.93 -17.76
N GLU A 186 36.67 -6.21 -16.65
CA GLU A 186 37.95 -5.92 -15.99
C GLU A 186 38.64 -7.22 -15.52
N ARG A 187 37.91 -8.08 -14.82
CA ARG A 187 38.46 -9.37 -14.34
C ARG A 187 38.90 -10.29 -15.47
N THR A 188 38.16 -10.30 -16.56
CA THR A 188 38.52 -11.08 -17.75
C THR A 188 39.82 -10.56 -18.36
N ARG A 189 40.01 -9.25 -18.48
CA ARG A 189 41.27 -8.65 -18.94
C ARG A 189 42.46 -8.97 -18.04
N ASP A 190 42.28 -8.86 -16.71
CA ASP A 190 43.29 -9.18 -15.72
C ASP A 190 43.71 -10.66 -15.84
N LEU A 191 42.74 -11.55 -16.01
CA LEU A 191 42.95 -12.98 -16.17
C LEU A 191 43.73 -13.29 -17.47
N ASP A 192 43.36 -12.66 -18.57
CA ASP A 192 44.06 -12.82 -19.85
C ASP A 192 45.50 -12.32 -19.77
N ALA A 193 45.74 -11.18 -19.10
CA ALA A 193 47.10 -10.68 -18.88
C ALA A 193 47.92 -11.64 -18.02
N ALA A 194 47.37 -12.18 -16.94
CA ALA A 194 48.03 -13.17 -16.09
C ALA A 194 48.33 -14.46 -16.84
N MET A 195 47.41 -14.96 -17.66
CA MET A 195 47.63 -16.13 -18.49
C MET A 195 48.75 -15.91 -19.52
N GLN A 196 48.84 -14.72 -20.14
CA GLN A 196 49.94 -14.39 -21.04
C GLN A 196 51.30 -14.38 -20.32
N GLN A 197 51.38 -13.84 -19.11
CA GLN A 197 52.59 -13.86 -18.28
C GLN A 197 53.02 -15.28 -17.94
N VAL A 198 52.10 -16.14 -17.53
CA VAL A 198 52.38 -17.56 -17.24
C VAL A 198 52.86 -18.27 -18.49
N ARG A 199 52.28 -18.02 -19.64
CA ARG A 199 52.67 -18.60 -20.92
C ARG A 199 54.08 -18.19 -21.33
N SER A 200 54.41 -16.89 -21.22
CA SER A 200 55.77 -16.41 -21.53
C SER A 200 56.81 -16.94 -20.58
N ALA A 201 56.50 -17.01 -19.27
CA ALA A 201 57.41 -17.62 -18.28
C ALA A 201 57.64 -19.11 -18.54
N ASN A 202 56.62 -19.88 -18.89
CA ASN A 202 56.75 -21.29 -19.26
C ASN A 202 57.57 -21.48 -20.54
N MET A 203 57.43 -20.64 -21.55
CA MET A 203 58.27 -20.70 -22.75
C MET A 203 59.75 -20.47 -22.40
N THR A 204 60.04 -19.45 -21.59
CA THR A 204 61.41 -19.14 -21.15
C THR A 204 61.99 -20.27 -20.30
N LEU A 205 61.21 -20.90 -19.43
CA LEU A 205 61.63 -22.06 -18.65
C LEU A 205 61.92 -23.30 -19.55
N SER A 206 61.05 -23.52 -20.54
CA SER A 206 61.19 -24.59 -21.51
C SER A 206 62.52 -24.43 -22.33
N GLU A 207 62.78 -23.22 -22.82
CA GLU A 207 64.03 -22.91 -23.55
C GLU A 207 65.27 -23.09 -22.68
N ARG A 208 65.19 -22.67 -21.40
CA ARG A 208 66.29 -22.86 -20.45
C ARG A 208 66.53 -24.35 -20.12
N SER A 209 65.45 -25.14 -20.03
CA SER A 209 65.56 -26.60 -19.76
C SER A 209 66.09 -27.40 -20.93
N LEU A 210 65.95 -26.89 -22.16
CA LEU A 210 66.48 -27.53 -23.37
C LEU A 210 67.98 -27.21 -23.64
N ARG A 211 68.56 -26.27 -22.89
CA ARG A 211 69.93 -25.91 -22.98
C ARG A 211 70.74 -26.43 -21.77
N ASP A 212 71.91 -27.10 -22.01
CA ASP A 212 72.85 -27.49 -20.95
C ASP A 212 73.36 -26.21 -20.26
N GLY A 213 73.26 -26.16 -18.92
CA GLY A 213 73.64 -24.99 -18.12
C GLY A 213 75.13 -24.69 -18.09
N LEU A 214 75.98 -25.62 -18.50
CA LEU A 214 77.45 -25.51 -18.53
C LEU A 214 77.97 -25.22 -19.93
N THR A 215 77.43 -25.80 -20.97
CA THR A 215 77.99 -25.75 -22.32
C THR A 215 77.12 -24.84 -23.27
N GLY A 216 75.90 -24.47 -22.90
CA GLY A 216 74.97 -23.71 -23.72
C GLY A 216 74.43 -24.46 -24.96
N ALA A 217 74.80 -25.72 -25.12
CA ALA A 217 74.35 -26.56 -26.22
C ALA A 217 72.95 -27.11 -25.99
N TRP A 218 72.27 -27.54 -27.06
CA TRP A 218 70.97 -28.20 -26.97
C TRP A 218 71.15 -29.63 -26.37
N ASN A 219 70.37 -29.94 -25.40
CA ASN A 219 70.26 -31.27 -24.79
C ASN A 219 69.60 -32.26 -25.73
#